data_e19960f7d615101d3e0886f4559aa30c
#
_entry.id   e19960f7d615101d3e0886f4559aa30c
#
_cell.length_a   1.000
_cell.length_b   1.000
_cell.length_c   1.000
_cell.angle_alpha   90.00
_cell.angle_beta   90.00
_cell.angle_gamma   90.00
#
_symmetry.space_group_name_H-M   'P 1'
#
loop_
_entity.id
_entity.type
_entity.pdbx_description
1 polymer ?
#
loop_
_entity_poly.entity_id
_entity_poly.type
_entity_poly.pdbx_seq_one_letter_code
_entity_poly.pdbx_strand_id
1 'polypeptide(L)'
;MFRYCLGSLLTLVAPAAASASDFTLEGYFQGTTRAVGSFSAINGVKRTFAVRLYGKFNGHLLTLVEDFVYTDGEKARKTWKFTKKAPGLYTGTREDVVGTTTVRISGNTAKFTYLVDLDEGPGKNIVRFYDSMVLSADGKTIKNRAVVTKLGIPVARVKVDFER
;
A
#
# COMPACT_ATOMS: atom_id res chain seq x y z
N MET A 1 29.77 -50.76 -44.95
CA MET A 1 28.46 -50.10 -44.71
C MET A 1 28.44 -49.60 -43.27
N PHE A 2 28.75 -48.30 -43.04
CA PHE A 2 28.71 -47.68 -41.71
C PHE A 2 27.52 -46.72 -41.70
N ARG A 3 26.55 -46.99 -40.82
CA ARG A 3 25.37 -46.09 -40.59
C ARG A 3 25.67 -45.24 -39.36
N TYR A 4 25.83 -43.94 -39.58
CA TYR A 4 25.92 -42.94 -38.49
C TYR A 4 24.53 -42.58 -38.02
N CYS A 5 24.18 -42.90 -36.76
CA CYS A 5 23.01 -42.35 -36.08
C CYS A 5 23.37 -40.97 -35.53
N LEU A 6 22.78 -39.90 -36.08
CA LEU A 6 22.79 -38.57 -35.49
C LEU A 6 21.73 -38.52 -34.36
N GLY A 7 22.20 -38.48 -33.11
CA GLY A 7 21.35 -38.22 -31.98
C GLY A 7 21.15 -36.70 -31.83
N SER A 8 19.94 -36.19 -32.09
CA SER A 8 19.57 -34.80 -31.78
C SER A 8 19.40 -34.64 -30.28
N LEU A 9 20.27 -33.85 -29.68
CA LEU A 9 20.16 -33.41 -28.27
C LEU A 9 19.14 -32.28 -28.20
N LEU A 10 17.96 -32.56 -27.70
CA LEU A 10 16.92 -31.53 -27.43
C LEU A 10 17.24 -30.89 -26.08
N THR A 11 17.77 -29.66 -26.10
CA THR A 11 17.99 -28.87 -24.87
C THR A 11 16.66 -28.27 -24.44
N LEU A 12 16.10 -28.77 -23.32
CA LEU A 12 14.97 -28.14 -22.63
C LEU A 12 15.46 -26.86 -21.97
N VAL A 13 15.07 -25.71 -22.52
CA VAL A 13 15.20 -24.41 -21.82
C VAL A 13 14.03 -24.28 -20.86
N ALA A 14 14.26 -24.47 -19.56
CA ALA A 14 13.29 -24.18 -18.53
C ALA A 14 13.05 -22.66 -18.49
N PRO A 15 11.80 -22.16 -18.46
CA PRO A 15 11.54 -20.76 -18.25
C PRO A 15 12.04 -20.33 -16.86
N ALA A 16 12.91 -19.32 -16.80
CA ALA A 16 13.31 -18.70 -15.55
C ALA A 16 12.04 -18.12 -14.90
N ALA A 17 11.65 -18.65 -13.75
CA ALA A 17 10.60 -18.05 -12.95
C ALA A 17 11.06 -16.63 -12.56
N ALA A 18 10.35 -15.61 -13.03
CA ALA A 18 10.59 -14.24 -12.63
C ALA A 18 10.43 -14.18 -11.10
N SER A 19 11.54 -13.94 -10.40
CA SER A 19 11.53 -13.73 -8.96
C SER A 19 10.65 -12.51 -8.69
N ALA A 20 9.53 -12.70 -8.01
CA ALA A 20 8.71 -11.57 -7.55
C ALA A 20 9.61 -10.67 -6.70
N SER A 21 9.79 -9.42 -7.10
CA SER A 21 10.58 -8.47 -6.33
C SER A 21 9.98 -8.35 -4.93
N ASP A 22 10.81 -8.55 -3.90
CA ASP A 22 10.36 -8.41 -2.51
C ASP A 22 9.77 -7.02 -2.31
N PHE A 23 8.50 -6.97 -1.88
CA PHE A 23 7.83 -5.72 -1.61
C PHE A 23 8.51 -5.00 -0.43
N THR A 24 8.91 -3.75 -0.63
CA THR A 24 9.33 -2.84 0.45
C THR A 24 8.64 -1.50 0.25
N LEU A 25 8.33 -0.80 1.36
CA LEU A 25 7.66 0.50 1.26
C LEU A 25 8.53 1.52 0.52
N GLU A 26 9.80 1.61 0.86
CA GLU A 26 10.74 2.51 0.20
C GLU A 26 10.98 2.14 -1.27
N GLY A 27 11.05 0.84 -1.57
CA GLY A 27 11.25 0.36 -2.95
C GLY A 27 10.12 0.75 -3.88
N TYR A 28 8.90 0.82 -3.36
CA TYR A 28 7.73 1.21 -4.15
C TYR A 28 7.45 2.72 -4.08
N PHE A 29 7.48 3.34 -2.91
CA PHE A 29 7.01 4.71 -2.71
C PHE A 29 8.10 5.79 -2.80
N GLN A 30 9.37 5.44 -2.95
CA GLN A 30 10.40 6.46 -3.18
C GLN A 30 10.19 7.12 -4.55
N GLY A 31 10.19 8.47 -4.57
CA GLY A 31 9.86 9.27 -5.75
C GLY A 31 8.37 9.58 -5.83
N THR A 32 7.82 9.64 -7.04
CA THR A 32 6.41 10.00 -7.28
C THR A 32 5.59 8.76 -7.61
N THR A 33 4.45 8.63 -6.93
CA THR A 33 3.43 7.61 -7.19
C THR A 33 2.07 8.32 -7.34
N ARG A 34 1.16 7.74 -8.10
CA ARG A 34 -0.22 8.22 -8.24
C ARG A 34 -1.17 7.16 -7.73
N ALA A 35 -2.33 7.58 -7.26
CA ALA A 35 -3.38 6.65 -6.87
C ALA A 35 -4.76 7.23 -7.16
N VAL A 36 -5.71 6.34 -7.35
CA VAL A 36 -7.14 6.64 -7.34
C VAL A 36 -7.80 5.78 -6.27
N GLY A 37 -8.77 6.36 -5.59
CA GLY A 37 -9.41 5.65 -4.49
C GLY A 37 -10.88 5.99 -4.32
N SER A 38 -11.52 5.18 -3.50
CA SER A 38 -12.90 5.37 -3.08
C SER A 38 -13.09 5.00 -1.62
N PHE A 39 -13.94 5.77 -0.97
CA PHE A 39 -14.47 5.51 0.36
C PHE A 39 -15.97 5.22 0.24
N SER A 40 -16.47 4.23 0.97
CA SER A 40 -17.89 3.87 1.01
C SER A 40 -18.27 3.48 2.44
N ALA A 41 -19.20 4.24 3.05
CA ALA A 41 -19.70 3.99 4.39
C ALA A 41 -21.11 3.36 4.37
N ILE A 42 -21.44 2.66 5.45
CA ILE A 42 -22.74 1.97 5.60
C ILE A 42 -23.93 2.94 5.64
N ASN A 43 -23.72 4.19 6.03
CA ASN A 43 -24.72 5.25 6.02
C ASN A 43 -24.98 5.86 4.63
N GLY A 44 -24.42 5.27 3.57
CA GLY A 44 -24.59 5.70 2.18
C GLY A 44 -23.60 6.74 1.69
N VAL A 45 -22.73 7.29 2.54
CA VAL A 45 -21.69 8.23 2.11
C VAL A 45 -20.70 7.51 1.20
N LYS A 46 -20.47 8.11 0.02
CA LYS A 46 -19.48 7.65 -0.95
C LYS A 46 -18.64 8.83 -1.41
N ARG A 47 -17.34 8.65 -1.46
CA ARG A 47 -16.39 9.64 -1.99
C ARG A 47 -15.37 8.95 -2.86
N THR A 48 -14.98 9.62 -3.94
CA THR A 48 -13.85 9.20 -4.76
C THR A 48 -12.79 10.29 -4.75
N PHE A 49 -11.53 9.90 -4.94
CA PHE A 49 -10.41 10.82 -4.85
C PHE A 49 -9.24 10.34 -5.72
N ALA A 50 -8.45 11.29 -6.16
CA ALA A 50 -7.11 11.06 -6.70
C ALA A 50 -6.07 11.48 -5.68
N VAL A 51 -4.92 10.80 -5.65
CA VAL A 51 -3.80 11.12 -4.76
C VAL A 51 -2.53 11.20 -5.57
N ARG A 52 -1.74 12.25 -5.33
CA ARG A 52 -0.34 12.29 -5.72
C ARG A 52 0.50 12.06 -4.48
N LEU A 53 1.40 11.09 -4.57
CA LEU A 53 2.29 10.75 -3.47
C LEU A 53 3.73 11.10 -3.85
N TYR A 54 4.45 11.62 -2.87
CA TYR A 54 5.88 11.87 -2.98
C TYR A 54 6.61 11.29 -1.78
N GLY A 55 7.45 10.29 -2.04
CA GLY A 55 8.22 9.57 -1.04
C GLY A 55 9.70 9.91 -1.05
N LYS A 56 10.28 10.14 0.13
CA LYS A 56 11.71 10.32 0.34
C LYS A 56 12.20 9.37 1.42
N PHE A 57 13.18 8.54 1.07
CA PHE A 57 13.81 7.59 2.00
C PHE A 57 15.26 7.99 2.26
N ASN A 58 15.68 8.00 3.52
CA ASN A 58 17.04 8.39 3.94
C ASN A 58 17.87 7.20 4.46
N GLY A 59 17.49 5.96 4.13
CA GLY A 59 18.11 4.73 4.62
C GLY A 59 17.43 4.15 5.87
N HIS A 60 16.63 4.94 6.58
CA HIS A 60 15.95 4.53 7.81
C HIS A 60 14.49 4.97 7.87
N LEU A 61 14.19 6.19 7.45
CA LEU A 61 12.87 6.81 7.48
C LEU A 61 12.38 7.06 6.06
N LEU A 62 11.19 6.53 5.73
CA LEU A 62 10.41 6.91 4.57
C LEU A 62 9.40 7.98 5.00
N THR A 63 9.55 9.19 4.45
CA THR A 63 8.53 10.24 4.55
C THR A 63 7.72 10.22 3.26
N LEU A 64 6.41 10.00 3.36
CA LEU A 64 5.49 9.88 2.23
C LEU A 64 4.41 10.95 2.35
N VAL A 65 4.50 11.99 1.52
CA VAL A 65 3.50 13.06 1.43
C VAL A 65 2.41 12.63 0.46
N GLU A 66 1.16 12.75 0.86
CA GLU A 66 -0.04 12.38 0.11
C GLU A 66 -0.91 13.62 -0.12
N ASP A 67 -1.05 14.06 -1.36
CA ASP A 67 -1.92 15.15 -1.78
C ASP A 67 -3.20 14.59 -2.38
N PHE A 68 -4.30 14.73 -1.65
CA PHE A 68 -5.64 14.28 -2.04
C PHE A 68 -6.41 15.38 -2.77
N VAL A 69 -7.10 14.99 -3.82
CA VAL A 69 -8.13 15.80 -4.48
C VAL A 69 -9.39 14.94 -4.59
N TYR A 70 -10.43 15.35 -3.87
CA TYR A 70 -11.73 14.68 -3.89
C TYR A 70 -12.58 15.18 -5.06
N THR A 71 -13.53 14.37 -5.51
CA THR A 71 -14.42 14.72 -6.64
C THR A 71 -15.34 15.91 -6.35
N ASP A 72 -15.59 16.21 -5.07
CA ASP A 72 -16.33 17.42 -4.62
C ASP A 72 -15.46 18.70 -4.58
N GLY A 73 -14.18 18.60 -4.96
CA GLY A 73 -13.22 19.71 -5.00
C GLY A 73 -12.45 19.91 -3.70
N GLU A 74 -12.78 19.22 -2.62
CA GLU A 74 -12.00 19.27 -1.37
C GLU A 74 -10.58 18.76 -1.61
N LYS A 75 -9.61 19.36 -0.92
CA LYS A 75 -8.20 18.97 -0.96
C LYS A 75 -7.72 18.70 0.46
N ALA A 76 -6.86 17.68 0.60
CA ALA A 76 -6.23 17.38 1.87
C ALA A 76 -4.78 16.94 1.63
N ARG A 77 -3.91 17.20 2.61
CA ARG A 77 -2.54 16.69 2.63
C ARG A 77 -2.35 15.88 3.90
N LYS A 78 -1.72 14.71 3.74
CA LYS A 78 -1.33 13.85 4.85
C LYS A 78 0.11 13.39 4.66
N THR A 79 0.82 13.15 5.76
CA THR A 79 2.21 12.73 5.69
C THR A 79 2.45 11.52 6.58
N TRP A 80 2.68 10.38 5.96
CA TRP A 80 3.19 9.22 6.66
C TRP A 80 4.68 9.32 6.90
N LYS A 81 5.10 8.89 8.08
CA LYS A 81 6.50 8.67 8.44
C LYS A 81 6.67 7.21 8.84
N PHE A 82 7.31 6.42 7.98
CA PHE A 82 7.56 5.00 8.24
C PHE A 82 9.03 4.79 8.58
N THR A 83 9.28 4.39 9.82
CA THR A 83 10.63 4.01 10.30
C THR A 83 10.84 2.52 10.06
N LYS A 84 11.85 2.17 9.27
CA LYS A 84 12.25 0.79 9.02
C LYS A 84 12.90 0.19 10.26
N LYS A 85 12.37 -0.91 10.77
CA LYS A 85 12.88 -1.62 11.95
C LYS A 85 13.67 -2.86 11.60
N ALA A 86 13.24 -3.57 10.55
CA ALA A 86 13.86 -4.76 9.99
C ALA A 86 13.35 -4.97 8.55
N PRO A 87 13.89 -5.91 7.77
CA PRO A 87 13.29 -6.32 6.53
C PRO A 87 11.81 -6.65 6.70
N GLY A 88 10.93 -6.00 5.92
CA GLY A 88 9.48 -6.19 6.00
C GLY A 88 8.79 -5.69 7.27
N LEU A 89 9.48 -4.94 8.14
CA LEU A 89 8.92 -4.42 9.40
C LEU A 89 9.14 -2.92 9.53
N TYR A 90 8.04 -2.17 9.68
CA TYR A 90 8.07 -0.71 9.87
C TYR A 90 7.16 -0.29 11.00
N THR A 91 7.49 0.82 11.65
CA THR A 91 6.54 1.59 12.47
C THR A 91 6.17 2.86 11.72
N GLY A 92 4.90 3.24 11.75
CA GLY A 92 4.37 4.39 11.03
C GLY A 92 3.60 5.35 11.92
N THR A 93 3.68 6.64 11.60
CA THR A 93 2.87 7.72 12.19
C THR A 93 2.31 8.59 11.07
N ARG A 94 1.16 9.23 11.33
CA ARG A 94 0.52 10.23 10.47
C ARG A 94 -0.23 11.22 11.37
N GLU A 95 -0.52 12.42 10.89
CA GLU A 95 -1.09 13.52 11.68
C GLU A 95 -2.39 13.13 12.40
N ASP A 96 -3.25 12.37 11.73
CA ASP A 96 -4.55 11.92 12.24
C ASP A 96 -4.54 10.51 12.85
N VAL A 97 -3.36 9.86 12.88
CA VAL A 97 -3.20 8.54 13.49
C VAL A 97 -2.92 8.66 14.97
N VAL A 98 -3.73 7.99 15.77
CA VAL A 98 -3.56 7.94 17.23
C VAL A 98 -2.47 6.94 17.57
N GLY A 99 -1.34 7.44 18.06
CA GLY A 99 -0.17 6.62 18.37
C GLY A 99 0.60 6.21 17.12
N THR A 100 0.95 4.92 17.03
CA THR A 100 1.75 4.35 15.94
C THR A 100 1.07 3.13 15.34
N THR A 101 1.38 2.84 14.07
CA THR A 101 1.05 1.56 13.45
C THR A 101 2.30 0.72 13.23
N THR A 102 2.12 -0.60 13.14
CA THR A 102 3.16 -1.53 12.69
C THR A 102 2.76 -2.09 11.34
N VAL A 103 3.59 -1.87 10.32
CA VAL A 103 3.43 -2.47 9.00
C VAL A 103 4.27 -3.74 8.93
N ARG A 104 3.65 -4.84 8.55
CA ARG A 104 4.31 -6.13 8.31
C ARG A 104 4.15 -6.53 6.86
N ILE A 105 5.28 -6.82 6.21
CA ILE A 105 5.32 -7.27 4.81
C ILE A 105 5.76 -8.71 4.76
N SER A 106 5.01 -9.52 4.02
CA SER A 106 5.33 -10.91 3.71
C SER A 106 5.07 -11.15 2.22
N GLY A 107 6.11 -11.55 1.49
CA GLY A 107 6.06 -11.66 0.03
C GLY A 107 5.65 -10.32 -0.61
N ASN A 108 4.59 -10.32 -1.38
CA ASN A 108 4.06 -9.14 -2.06
C ASN A 108 2.98 -8.38 -1.26
N THR A 109 2.74 -8.73 0.01
CA THR A 109 1.60 -8.21 0.78
C THR A 109 2.08 -7.49 2.04
N ALA A 110 1.64 -6.23 2.21
CA ALA A 110 1.78 -5.46 3.45
C ALA A 110 0.45 -5.40 4.19
N LYS A 111 0.47 -5.62 5.51
CA LYS A 111 -0.71 -5.49 6.38
C LYS A 111 -0.39 -4.58 7.55
N PHE A 112 -1.34 -3.72 7.90
CA PHE A 112 -1.23 -2.84 9.05
C PHE A 112 -2.60 -2.41 9.57
N THR A 113 -2.63 -2.05 10.85
CA THR A 113 -3.85 -1.61 11.53
C THR A 113 -3.53 -0.38 12.34
N TYR A 114 -4.38 0.64 12.28
CA TYR A 114 -4.19 1.88 12.99
C TYR A 114 -5.50 2.55 13.38
N LEU A 115 -5.44 3.41 14.39
CA LEU A 115 -6.55 4.23 14.84
C LEU A 115 -6.44 5.61 14.21
N VAL A 116 -7.55 6.15 13.72
CA VAL A 116 -7.65 7.50 13.19
C VAL A 116 -8.69 8.26 14.01
N ASP A 117 -8.33 9.47 14.42
CA ASP A 117 -9.31 10.43 14.91
C ASP A 117 -9.85 11.24 13.71
N LEU A 118 -11.14 11.14 13.46
CA LEU A 118 -11.80 11.83 12.35
C LEU A 118 -12.23 13.26 12.70
N ASP A 119 -12.16 13.63 13.97
CA ASP A 119 -12.56 14.95 14.44
C ASP A 119 -11.34 15.82 14.69
N GLU A 120 -11.32 17.02 14.11
CA GLU A 120 -10.30 18.03 14.37
C GLU A 120 -10.58 18.83 15.67
N GLY A 121 -11.71 18.53 16.35
CA GLY A 121 -12.18 19.23 17.56
C GLY A 121 -11.84 18.49 18.85
N PRO A 122 -12.33 19.00 20.00
CA PRO A 122 -12.08 18.39 21.31
C PRO A 122 -12.84 17.06 21.53
N GLY A 123 -13.75 16.68 20.65
CA GLY A 123 -14.38 15.37 20.58
C GLY A 123 -13.41 14.32 20.04
N LYS A 124 -13.70 13.05 20.30
CA LYS A 124 -12.93 11.94 19.72
C LYS A 124 -13.84 11.06 18.89
N ASN A 125 -13.61 11.06 17.58
CA ASN A 125 -14.31 10.16 16.66
C ASN A 125 -13.34 9.11 16.13
N ILE A 126 -12.91 8.21 17.03
CA ILE A 126 -11.91 7.21 16.75
C ILE A 126 -12.51 6.07 15.94
N VAL A 127 -11.87 5.76 14.82
CA VAL A 127 -12.13 4.58 14.00
C VAL A 127 -10.86 3.77 13.82
N ARG A 128 -10.99 2.49 13.51
CA ARG A 128 -9.87 1.60 13.26
C ARG A 128 -9.86 1.17 11.80
N PHE A 129 -8.72 1.33 11.16
CA PHE A 129 -8.44 0.85 9.81
C PHE A 129 -7.70 -0.48 9.88
N TYR A 130 -8.08 -1.40 8.99
CA TYR A 130 -7.39 -2.65 8.72
C TYR A 130 -7.02 -2.66 7.24
N ASP A 131 -5.77 -2.37 6.93
CA ASP A 131 -5.26 -2.23 5.57
C ASP A 131 -4.53 -3.48 5.10
N SER A 132 -4.73 -3.82 3.83
CA SER A 132 -3.97 -4.83 3.11
C SER A 132 -3.59 -4.28 1.74
N MET A 133 -2.29 -4.13 1.51
CA MET A 133 -1.68 -3.69 0.26
C MET A 133 -1.07 -4.90 -0.44
N VAL A 134 -1.40 -5.10 -1.71
CA VAL A 134 -0.86 -6.20 -2.53
C VAL A 134 -0.15 -5.62 -3.74
N LEU A 135 1.16 -5.87 -3.84
CA LEU A 135 1.98 -5.51 -4.99
C LEU A 135 1.74 -6.49 -6.14
N SER A 136 1.54 -5.97 -7.36
CA SER A 136 1.43 -6.78 -8.57
C SER A 136 2.73 -7.50 -8.89
N ALA A 137 2.65 -8.59 -9.65
CA ALA A 137 3.82 -9.40 -10.01
C ALA A 137 4.86 -8.63 -10.84
N ASP A 138 4.43 -7.62 -11.61
CA ASP A 138 5.31 -6.73 -12.39
C ASP A 138 5.88 -5.57 -11.57
N GLY A 139 5.51 -5.44 -10.29
CA GLY A 139 5.98 -4.40 -9.37
C GLY A 139 5.46 -2.99 -9.66
N LYS A 140 4.51 -2.81 -10.58
CA LYS A 140 4.06 -1.49 -11.03
C LYS A 140 2.85 -0.95 -10.28
N THR A 141 1.99 -1.83 -9.80
CA THR A 141 0.74 -1.43 -9.13
C THR A 141 0.63 -2.03 -7.74
N ILE A 142 -0.02 -1.29 -6.82
CA ILE A 142 -0.45 -1.80 -5.52
C ILE A 142 -1.96 -1.62 -5.40
N LYS A 143 -2.65 -2.67 -4.99
CA LYS A 143 -4.05 -2.60 -4.59
C LYS A 143 -4.13 -2.57 -3.06
N ASN A 144 -4.59 -1.45 -2.50
CA ASN A 144 -4.90 -1.35 -1.08
C ASN A 144 -6.40 -1.51 -0.86
N ARG A 145 -6.74 -2.33 0.12
CA ARG A 145 -8.12 -2.56 0.57
C ARG A 145 -8.16 -2.44 2.08
N ALA A 146 -9.01 -1.54 2.56
CA ALA A 146 -9.19 -1.32 3.98
C ALA A 146 -10.63 -1.52 4.43
N VAL A 147 -10.78 -2.13 5.59
CA VAL A 147 -12.02 -2.14 6.37
C VAL A 147 -11.86 -1.15 7.51
N VAL A 148 -12.87 -0.29 7.67
CA VAL A 148 -12.92 0.68 8.77
C VAL A 148 -13.96 0.22 9.77
N THR A 149 -13.58 0.15 11.05
CA THR A 149 -14.49 -0.24 12.13
C THR A 149 -14.62 0.88 13.16
N LYS A 150 -15.79 0.98 13.77
CA LYS A 150 -16.06 1.81 14.95
C LYS A 150 -16.61 0.90 16.05
N LEU A 151 -15.97 0.90 17.21
CA LEU A 151 -16.29 -0.01 18.33
C LEU A 151 -16.38 -1.50 17.90
N GLY A 152 -15.49 -1.91 16.96
CA GLY A 152 -15.45 -3.28 16.43
C GLY A 152 -16.46 -3.59 15.31
N ILE A 153 -17.38 -2.68 15.01
CA ILE A 153 -18.38 -2.85 13.95
C ILE A 153 -17.86 -2.27 12.64
N PRO A 154 -17.87 -3.01 11.51
CA PRO A 154 -17.51 -2.47 10.20
C PRO A 154 -18.47 -1.34 9.79
N VAL A 155 -17.91 -0.14 9.53
CA VAL A 155 -18.69 1.06 9.18
C VAL A 155 -18.36 1.60 7.81
N ALA A 156 -17.20 1.26 7.25
CA ALA A 156 -16.81 1.70 5.91
C ALA A 156 -15.77 0.78 5.28
N ARG A 157 -15.58 0.97 3.98
CA ARG A 157 -14.50 0.34 3.19
C ARG A 157 -13.78 1.42 2.39
N VAL A 158 -12.47 1.24 2.24
CA VAL A 158 -11.61 2.08 1.39
C VAL A 158 -10.92 1.19 0.37
N LYS A 159 -10.87 1.66 -0.86
CA LYS A 159 -10.10 1.05 -1.95
C LYS A 159 -9.17 2.11 -2.50
N VAL A 160 -7.90 1.80 -2.65
CA VAL A 160 -6.92 2.67 -3.29
C VAL A 160 -6.09 1.81 -4.23
N ASP A 161 -5.99 2.23 -5.47
CA ASP A 161 -5.16 1.58 -6.49
C ASP A 161 -4.03 2.55 -6.84
N PHE A 162 -2.80 2.14 -6.53
CA PHE A 162 -1.58 2.91 -6.77
C PHE A 162 -0.94 2.46 -8.07
N GLU A 163 -0.34 3.42 -8.78
CA GLU A 163 0.44 3.21 -9.99
C GLU A 163 1.72 4.05 -9.95
N ARG A 164 2.79 3.43 -10.42
CA ARG A 164 4.14 3.99 -10.41
C ARG A 164 4.63 4.26 -11.83
#